data_ef483b0de6cb81a10e7b57a5ce31f3e8
#
_entry.id   ef483b0de6cb81a10e7b57a5ce31f3e8
#
_cell.length_a   1.000
_cell.length_b   1.000
_cell.length_c   1.000
_cell.angle_alpha   90.00
_cell.angle_beta   90.00
_cell.angle_gamma   90.00
#
_symmetry.space_group_name_H-M   'P 1'
#
loop_
_entity.id
_entity.type
_entity.pdbx_description
1 polymer ?
#
loop_
_entity_poly.entity_id
_entity_poly.type
_entity_poly.pdbx_seq_one_letter_code
_entity_poly.pdbx_strand_id
1 'polypeptide(L)'
;GCGKSTIANAVDQLLHERGIHTYVLDGDNIRMGLNKNLGFSPADRTENIRRIGEVAKLFSDAAHVVSTAFISPYKADRDMCRALLPAGEFIEILVQASLETCESRDPKGLYKKARAGEIKEFTGISAPYEAPENPEIVLDSDNKGIEALAREVIAYLEAKGILPA
;
A
#
# COMPACT_ATOMS: atom_id res chain seq x y z
N GLY A 1 -1.03 9.36 5.83
CA GLY A 1 -1.70 9.57 7.13
C GLY A 1 -2.55 8.41 7.61
N CYS A 2 -3.03 7.51 6.72
CA CYS A 2 -3.87 6.37 7.12
C CYS A 2 -3.10 5.17 7.69
N GLY A 3 -1.76 5.18 7.68
CA GLY A 3 -0.94 4.14 8.32
C GLY A 3 -0.46 3.01 7.42
N LYS A 4 -0.54 3.13 6.10
CA LYS A 4 -0.15 2.07 5.15
C LYS A 4 1.25 1.50 5.41
N SER A 5 2.27 2.34 5.45
CA SER A 5 3.65 1.90 5.66
C SER A 5 3.86 1.29 7.05
N THR A 6 3.22 1.85 8.06
CA THR A 6 3.32 1.34 9.44
C THR A 6 2.69 -0.05 9.55
N ILE A 7 1.52 -0.25 8.94
CA ILE A 7 0.85 -1.56 8.91
C ILE A 7 1.69 -2.56 8.09
N ALA A 8 2.20 -2.17 6.93
CA ALA A 8 3.03 -3.03 6.11
C ALA A 8 4.28 -3.51 6.86
N ASN A 9 4.96 -2.62 7.58
CA ASN A 9 6.12 -2.98 8.40
C ASN A 9 5.74 -3.91 9.57
N ALA A 10 4.59 -3.70 10.19
CA ALA A 10 4.12 -4.60 11.26
C ALA A 10 3.78 -6.00 10.73
N VAL A 11 3.16 -6.10 9.56
CA VAL A 11 2.90 -7.38 8.87
C VAL A 11 4.23 -8.06 8.52
N ASP A 12 5.17 -7.32 7.96
CA ASP A 12 6.50 -7.81 7.60
C ASP A 12 7.22 -8.42 8.81
N GLN A 13 7.20 -7.74 9.95
CA GLN A 13 7.78 -8.24 11.19
C GLN A 13 7.14 -9.56 11.63
N LEU A 14 5.81 -9.64 11.65
CA LEU A 14 5.09 -10.86 12.04
C LEU A 14 5.39 -12.05 11.10
N LEU A 15 5.54 -11.79 9.81
CA LEU A 15 5.93 -12.81 8.84
C LEU A 15 7.39 -13.24 9.02
N HIS A 16 8.28 -12.29 9.27
CA HIS A 16 9.69 -12.56 9.52
C HIS A 16 9.90 -13.43 10.77
N GLU A 17 9.15 -13.15 11.84
CA GLU A 17 9.17 -13.96 13.08
C GLU A 17 8.77 -15.41 12.83
N ARG A 18 8.02 -15.70 11.77
CA ARG A 18 7.65 -17.05 11.31
C ARG A 18 8.67 -17.67 10.34
N GLY A 19 9.78 -17.01 10.08
CA GLY A 19 10.81 -17.47 9.14
C GLY A 19 10.42 -17.32 7.66
N ILE A 20 9.43 -16.47 7.35
CA ILE A 20 8.98 -16.21 5.98
C ILE A 20 9.83 -15.10 5.37
N HIS A 21 10.30 -15.32 4.15
CA HIS A 21 11.03 -14.30 3.40
C HIS A 21 10.05 -13.21 2.94
N THR A 22 10.34 -11.98 3.33
CA THR A 22 9.47 -10.83 3.12
C THR A 22 10.25 -9.63 2.58
N TYR A 23 9.55 -8.73 1.91
CA TYR A 23 10.07 -7.43 1.53
C TYR A 23 8.97 -6.36 1.51
N VAL A 24 9.29 -5.15 1.95
CA VAL A 24 8.38 -4.01 1.91
C VAL A 24 8.85 -3.01 0.86
N LEU A 25 8.01 -2.76 -0.13
CA LEU A 25 8.16 -1.68 -1.10
C LEU A 25 7.24 -0.53 -0.68
N ASP A 26 7.79 0.61 -0.35
CA ASP A 26 7.02 1.80 -0.01
C ASP A 26 7.43 3.02 -0.84
N GLY A 27 6.65 4.10 -0.72
CA GLY A 27 6.89 5.30 -1.52
C GLY A 27 8.27 5.92 -1.28
N ASP A 28 8.80 5.80 -0.07
CA ASP A 28 10.06 6.44 0.28
C ASP A 28 11.25 5.68 -0.33
N ASN A 29 11.34 4.34 -0.13
CA ASN A 29 12.47 3.58 -0.66
C ASN A 29 12.46 3.50 -2.21
N ILE A 30 11.32 3.42 -2.83
CA ILE A 30 11.20 3.34 -4.29
C ILE A 30 11.50 4.69 -4.98
N ARG A 31 11.00 5.79 -4.44
CA ARG A 31 11.19 7.11 -5.05
C ARG A 31 12.60 7.67 -4.88
N MET A 32 13.36 7.21 -3.90
CA MET A 32 14.77 7.57 -3.74
C MET A 32 15.69 6.91 -4.77
N GLY A 33 15.31 5.77 -5.31
CA GLY A 33 16.12 4.98 -6.24
C GLY A 33 15.42 4.70 -7.56
N LEU A 34 14.71 3.59 -7.63
CA LEU A 34 14.10 3.04 -8.86
C LEU A 34 13.26 4.08 -9.61
N ASN A 35 12.46 4.86 -8.91
CA ASN A 35 11.51 5.81 -9.48
C ASN A 35 11.89 7.28 -9.21
N LYS A 36 13.18 7.57 -8.95
CA LYS A 36 13.65 8.93 -8.68
C LYS A 36 13.39 9.93 -9.80
N ASN A 37 13.22 9.46 -11.02
CA ASN A 37 12.93 10.27 -12.20
C ASN A 37 11.44 10.57 -12.41
N LEU A 38 10.55 10.03 -11.57
CA LEU A 38 9.11 10.22 -11.67
C LEU A 38 8.62 11.30 -10.70
N GLY A 39 7.70 12.13 -11.18
CA GLY A 39 6.97 13.12 -10.39
C GLY A 39 5.61 12.60 -9.91
N PHE A 40 4.63 13.51 -9.87
CA PHE A 40 3.28 13.25 -9.35
C PHE A 40 2.17 13.54 -10.37
N SER A 41 2.53 13.76 -11.65
CA SER A 41 1.52 13.83 -12.70
C SER A 41 0.75 12.51 -12.80
N PRO A 42 -0.46 12.49 -13.37
CA PRO A 42 -1.20 11.25 -13.58
C PRO A 42 -0.39 10.19 -14.33
N ALA A 43 0.34 10.58 -15.39
CA ALA A 43 1.21 9.67 -16.13
C ALA A 43 2.34 9.10 -15.27
N ASP A 44 3.01 9.94 -14.48
CA ASP A 44 4.08 9.50 -13.58
C ASP A 44 3.55 8.59 -12.47
N ARG A 45 2.36 8.84 -11.95
CA ARG A 45 1.72 7.96 -10.97
C ARG A 45 1.43 6.58 -11.54
N THR A 46 0.90 6.50 -12.74
CA THR A 46 0.67 5.23 -13.45
C THR A 46 1.98 4.48 -13.70
N GLU A 47 3.00 5.15 -14.20
CA GLU A 47 4.31 4.54 -14.44
C GLU A 47 4.98 4.09 -13.12
N ASN A 48 4.84 4.86 -12.04
CA ASN A 48 5.32 4.48 -10.72
C ASN A 48 4.69 3.14 -10.27
N ILE A 49 3.38 3.00 -10.38
CA ILE A 49 2.69 1.76 -9.99
C ILE A 49 3.05 0.61 -10.92
N ARG A 50 3.19 0.86 -12.23
CA ARG A 50 3.62 -0.17 -13.19
C ARG A 50 4.97 -0.77 -12.81
N ARG A 51 5.97 0.07 -12.53
CA ARG A 51 7.31 -0.39 -12.12
C ARG A 51 7.27 -1.16 -10.81
N ILE A 52 6.51 -0.69 -9.84
CA ILE A 52 6.34 -1.37 -8.55
C ILE A 52 5.71 -2.74 -8.73
N GLY A 53 4.68 -2.85 -9.57
CA GLY A 53 4.03 -4.11 -9.89
C GLY A 53 5.00 -5.14 -10.48
N GLU A 54 5.82 -4.73 -11.44
CA GLU A 54 6.83 -5.59 -12.05
C GLU A 54 7.89 -6.05 -11.04
N VAL A 55 8.39 -5.15 -10.21
CA VAL A 55 9.37 -5.51 -9.15
C VAL A 55 8.73 -6.44 -8.12
N ALA A 56 7.51 -6.17 -7.67
CA ALA A 56 6.80 -7.04 -6.75
C ALA A 56 6.60 -8.44 -7.32
N LYS A 57 6.30 -8.55 -8.62
CA LYS A 57 6.22 -9.85 -9.32
C LYS A 57 7.53 -10.62 -9.24
N LEU A 58 8.67 -9.96 -9.47
CA LEU A 58 9.98 -10.62 -9.39
C LEU A 58 10.27 -11.16 -7.99
N PHE A 59 9.92 -10.42 -6.94
CA PHE A 59 10.05 -10.90 -5.56
C PHE A 59 9.10 -12.09 -5.28
N SER A 60 7.87 -12.03 -5.79
CA SER A 60 6.91 -13.14 -5.66
C SER A 60 7.44 -14.39 -6.37
N ASP A 61 7.99 -14.25 -7.58
CA ASP A 61 8.62 -15.35 -8.32
C ASP A 61 9.80 -15.97 -7.53
N ALA A 62 10.48 -15.16 -6.71
CA ALA A 62 11.55 -15.61 -5.80
C ALA A 62 11.02 -16.15 -4.46
N ALA A 63 9.74 -16.47 -4.37
CA ALA A 63 9.06 -17.02 -3.19
C ALA A 63 9.08 -16.07 -1.95
N HIS A 64 9.07 -14.75 -2.17
CA HIS A 64 8.91 -13.76 -1.12
C HIS A 64 7.45 -13.33 -0.98
N VAL A 65 7.03 -13.03 0.25
CA VAL A 65 5.83 -12.26 0.51
C VAL A 65 6.18 -10.78 0.41
N VAL A 66 5.57 -10.08 -0.51
CA VAL A 66 5.89 -8.66 -0.80
C VAL A 66 4.74 -7.78 -0.37
N SER A 67 5.01 -6.85 0.53
CA SER A 67 4.07 -5.78 0.89
C SER A 67 4.38 -4.53 0.09
N THR A 68 3.39 -4.00 -0.62
CA THR A 68 3.51 -2.73 -1.33
C THR A 68 2.64 -1.67 -0.65
N ALA A 69 3.22 -0.57 -0.22
CA ALA A 69 2.53 0.49 0.52
C ALA A 69 2.54 1.79 -0.28
N PHE A 70 1.56 1.92 -1.16
CA PHE A 70 1.39 3.08 -2.04
C PHE A 70 -0.06 3.57 -2.03
N ILE A 71 -0.26 4.83 -2.39
CA ILE A 71 -1.61 5.41 -2.50
C ILE A 71 -2.39 4.70 -3.60
N SER A 72 -1.78 4.43 -4.77
CA SER A 72 -2.39 3.75 -5.91
C SER A 72 -3.80 4.27 -6.22
N PRO A 73 -3.94 5.55 -6.61
CA PRO A 73 -5.25 6.20 -6.64
C PRO A 73 -6.16 5.72 -7.78
N TYR A 74 -5.61 5.09 -8.80
CA TYR A 74 -6.35 4.69 -9.99
C TYR A 74 -6.65 3.20 -10.01
N LYS A 75 -7.92 2.86 -10.21
CA LYS A 75 -8.36 1.45 -10.28
C LYS A 75 -7.64 0.69 -11.40
N ALA A 76 -7.51 1.30 -12.58
CA ALA A 76 -6.85 0.68 -13.72
C ALA A 76 -5.39 0.26 -13.42
N ASP A 77 -4.66 1.06 -12.64
CA ASP A 77 -3.29 0.75 -12.26
C ASP A 77 -3.22 -0.44 -11.30
N ARG A 78 -4.16 -0.52 -10.34
CA ARG A 78 -4.25 -1.65 -9.42
C ARG A 78 -4.65 -2.93 -10.15
N ASP A 79 -5.61 -2.85 -11.08
CA ASP A 79 -6.03 -3.98 -11.91
C ASP A 79 -4.87 -4.49 -12.81
N MET A 80 -4.08 -3.57 -13.34
CA MET A 80 -2.87 -3.92 -14.11
C MET A 80 -1.87 -4.72 -13.27
N CYS A 81 -1.63 -4.31 -12.02
CA CYS A 81 -0.74 -5.06 -11.12
C CYS A 81 -1.33 -6.43 -10.75
N ARG A 82 -2.62 -6.51 -10.49
CA ARG A 82 -3.31 -7.78 -10.22
C ARG A 82 -3.15 -8.77 -11.36
N ALA A 83 -3.24 -8.29 -12.59
CA ALA A 83 -3.11 -9.13 -13.79
C ALA A 83 -1.70 -9.72 -14.02
N LEU A 84 -0.67 -9.20 -13.34
CA LEU A 84 0.68 -9.74 -13.40
C LEU A 84 0.86 -11.06 -12.64
N LEU A 85 -0.05 -11.37 -11.72
CA LEU A 85 0.06 -12.50 -10.80
C LEU A 85 -1.04 -13.54 -11.06
N PRO A 86 -0.78 -14.82 -10.74
CA PRO A 86 -1.81 -15.85 -10.74
C PRO A 86 -2.98 -15.50 -9.80
N ALA A 87 -4.15 -16.08 -10.06
CA ALA A 87 -5.33 -15.89 -9.21
C ALA A 87 -5.03 -16.30 -7.76
N GLY A 88 -5.40 -15.44 -6.82
CA GLY A 88 -5.20 -15.67 -5.38
C GLY A 88 -3.84 -15.21 -4.84
N GLU A 89 -2.90 -14.79 -5.69
CA GLU A 89 -1.59 -14.30 -5.25
C GLU A 89 -1.52 -12.78 -5.09
N PHE A 90 -2.49 -12.03 -5.60
CA PHE A 90 -2.62 -10.61 -5.39
C PHE A 90 -3.71 -10.33 -4.35
N ILE A 91 -3.34 -9.65 -3.28
CA ILE A 91 -4.25 -9.31 -2.18
C ILE A 91 -4.31 -7.79 -2.08
N GLU A 92 -5.45 -7.23 -2.46
CA GLU A 92 -5.71 -5.79 -2.33
C GLU A 92 -6.23 -5.49 -0.93
N ILE A 93 -5.54 -4.58 -0.25
CA ILE A 93 -5.87 -4.16 1.10
C ILE A 93 -6.23 -2.68 1.09
N LEU A 94 -7.48 -2.38 1.43
CA LEU A 94 -7.92 -1.01 1.65
C LEU A 94 -7.68 -0.64 3.12
N VAL A 95 -6.76 0.28 3.37
CA VAL A 95 -6.59 0.90 4.69
C VAL A 95 -7.54 2.09 4.75
N GLN A 96 -8.65 1.90 5.42
CA GLN A 96 -9.71 2.88 5.56
C GLN A 96 -9.45 3.79 6.76
N ALA A 97 -9.38 5.09 6.52
CA ALA A 97 -9.32 6.12 7.54
C ALA A 97 -10.06 7.35 7.03
N SER A 98 -10.74 8.05 7.92
CA SER A 98 -11.38 9.32 7.58
C SER A 98 -10.33 10.37 7.21
N LEU A 99 -10.72 11.33 6.38
CA LEU A 99 -9.83 12.43 6.03
C LEU A 99 -9.39 13.22 7.28
N GLU A 100 -10.30 13.39 8.22
CA GLU A 100 -10.03 14.05 9.51
C GLU A 100 -8.94 13.31 10.29
N THR A 101 -9.02 11.99 10.38
CA THR A 101 -7.99 11.16 11.03
C THR A 101 -6.65 11.29 10.30
N CYS A 102 -6.64 11.23 8.98
CA CYS A 102 -5.43 11.39 8.19
C CYS A 102 -4.79 12.77 8.38
N GLU A 103 -5.59 13.82 8.37
CA GLU A 103 -5.14 15.19 8.60
C GLU A 103 -4.62 15.41 10.02
N SER A 104 -5.27 14.82 11.03
CA SER A 104 -4.83 14.93 12.43
C SER A 104 -3.51 14.23 12.68
N ARG A 105 -3.27 13.10 12.02
CA ARG A 105 -2.00 12.36 12.14
C ARG A 105 -0.87 13.01 11.38
N ASP A 106 -1.11 13.46 10.17
CA ASP A 106 -0.22 14.14 9.22
C ASP A 106 1.30 14.07 9.54
N PRO A 107 1.89 12.86 9.61
CA PRO A 107 3.23 12.66 10.17
C PRO A 107 4.33 13.38 9.38
N LYS A 108 4.08 13.67 8.10
CA LYS A 108 5.03 14.36 7.21
C LYS A 108 4.64 15.82 6.95
N GLY A 109 3.56 16.33 7.55
CA GLY A 109 3.04 17.68 7.32
C GLY A 109 2.52 17.92 5.91
N LEU A 110 2.23 16.87 5.14
CA LEU A 110 1.82 16.96 3.74
C LEU A 110 0.39 17.47 3.59
N TYR A 111 -0.54 17.09 4.47
CA TYR A 111 -1.91 17.60 4.46
C TYR A 111 -1.94 19.10 4.76
N LYS A 112 -1.16 19.54 5.73
CA LYS A 112 -1.02 20.97 6.05
C LYS A 112 -0.52 21.77 4.84
N LYS A 113 0.50 21.28 4.16
CA LYS A 113 1.05 21.89 2.94
C LYS A 113 0.05 21.86 1.78
N ALA A 114 -0.70 20.77 1.62
CA ALA A 114 -1.72 20.67 0.58
C ALA A 114 -2.86 21.66 0.83
N ARG A 115 -3.32 21.82 2.06
CA ARG A 115 -4.34 22.82 2.44
C ARG A 115 -3.86 24.26 2.23
N ALA A 116 -2.57 24.51 2.45
CA ALA A 116 -1.94 25.81 2.16
C ALA A 116 -1.75 26.07 0.65
N GLY A 117 -2.02 25.10 -0.21
CA GLY A 117 -1.82 25.21 -1.66
C GLY A 117 -0.37 25.05 -2.12
N GLU A 118 0.52 24.66 -1.22
CA GLU A 118 1.94 24.43 -1.52
C GLU A 118 2.17 23.14 -2.32
N ILE A 119 1.29 22.16 -2.17
CA ILE A 119 1.31 20.89 -2.91
C ILE A 119 0.10 20.84 -3.82
N LYS A 120 0.34 20.76 -5.12
CA LYS A 120 -0.69 20.56 -6.13
C LYS A 120 -0.97 19.08 -6.32
N GLU A 121 -2.18 18.73 -6.77
CA GLU A 121 -2.58 17.35 -7.11
C GLU A 121 -2.36 16.36 -5.95
N PHE A 122 -2.69 16.78 -4.72
CA PHE A 122 -2.60 15.94 -3.54
C PHE A 122 -3.84 15.05 -3.44
N THR A 123 -3.64 13.73 -3.42
CA THR A 123 -4.73 12.75 -3.37
C THR A 123 -5.59 12.92 -2.11
N GLY A 124 -6.90 12.98 -2.29
CA GLY A 124 -7.87 13.19 -1.22
C GLY A 124 -8.17 14.67 -0.91
N ILE A 125 -7.35 15.61 -1.38
CA ILE A 125 -7.57 17.06 -1.25
C ILE A 125 -7.86 17.68 -2.61
N SER A 126 -6.92 17.61 -3.55
CA SER A 126 -7.00 18.23 -4.87
C SER A 126 -6.84 17.25 -6.04
N ALA A 127 -6.58 15.98 -5.77
CA ALA A 127 -6.52 14.91 -6.76
C ALA A 127 -7.49 13.78 -6.39
N PRO A 128 -8.05 13.05 -7.39
CA PRO A 128 -9.04 12.01 -7.16
C PRO A 128 -8.39 10.77 -6.53
N TYR A 129 -9.19 10.00 -5.80
CA TYR A 129 -8.89 8.66 -5.33
C TYR A 129 -10.06 7.73 -5.68
N GLU A 130 -9.78 6.72 -6.50
CA GLU A 130 -10.75 5.71 -6.89
C GLU A 130 -10.69 4.56 -5.89
N ALA A 131 -11.63 4.53 -4.94
CA ALA A 131 -11.67 3.50 -3.91
C ALA A 131 -11.80 2.09 -4.51
N PRO A 132 -11.13 1.07 -3.96
CA PRO A 132 -11.33 -0.31 -4.35
C PRO A 132 -12.80 -0.74 -4.21
N GLU A 133 -13.31 -1.44 -5.23
CA GLU A 133 -14.71 -1.94 -5.21
C GLU A 133 -14.82 -3.26 -4.44
N ASN A 134 -13.85 -4.16 -4.63
CA ASN A 134 -13.82 -5.49 -4.02
C ASN A 134 -12.42 -5.84 -3.50
N PRO A 135 -11.89 -5.11 -2.51
CA PRO A 135 -10.61 -5.46 -1.90
C PRO A 135 -10.75 -6.77 -1.12
N GLU A 136 -9.71 -7.57 -1.09
CA GLU A 136 -9.67 -8.80 -0.30
C GLU A 136 -9.75 -8.52 1.20
N ILE A 137 -9.17 -7.39 1.63
CA ILE A 137 -9.17 -6.98 3.04
C ILE A 137 -9.51 -5.49 3.15
N VAL A 138 -10.35 -5.16 4.11
CA VAL A 138 -10.61 -3.77 4.54
C VAL A 138 -10.15 -3.62 5.98
N LEU A 139 -9.23 -2.70 6.22
CA LEU A 139 -8.67 -2.41 7.55
C LEU A 139 -9.19 -1.08 8.08
N ASP A 140 -9.89 -1.11 9.21
CA ASP A 140 -10.43 0.09 9.87
C ASP A 140 -9.36 0.77 10.74
N SER A 141 -8.63 1.69 10.14
CA SER A 141 -7.56 2.44 10.81
C SER A 141 -8.06 3.60 11.69
N ASP A 142 -9.35 3.93 11.65
CA ASP A 142 -9.93 4.91 12.57
C ASP A 142 -10.11 4.32 13.98
N ASN A 143 -10.52 3.06 14.06
CA ASN A 143 -10.97 2.43 15.31
C ASN A 143 -10.01 1.36 15.87
N LYS A 144 -9.02 0.91 15.09
CA LYS A 144 -8.11 -0.17 15.49
C LYS A 144 -6.65 0.27 15.46
N GLY A 145 -5.87 -0.27 16.40
CA GLY A 145 -4.43 -0.06 16.45
C GLY A 145 -3.66 -0.86 15.41
N ILE A 146 -2.42 -0.46 15.14
CA ILE A 146 -1.57 -1.05 14.09
C ILE A 146 -1.37 -2.56 14.29
N GLU A 147 -1.13 -3.01 15.51
CA GLU A 147 -0.92 -4.44 15.80
C GLU A 147 -2.16 -5.27 15.48
N ALA A 148 -3.35 -4.80 15.87
CA ALA A 148 -4.60 -5.48 15.57
C ALA A 148 -4.84 -5.58 14.04
N LEU A 149 -4.58 -4.49 13.30
CA LEU A 149 -4.71 -4.46 11.85
C LEU A 149 -3.71 -5.39 11.16
N ALA A 150 -2.47 -5.43 11.62
CA ALA A 150 -1.48 -6.37 11.09
C ALA A 150 -1.88 -7.83 11.33
N ARG A 151 -2.43 -8.14 12.49
CA ARG A 151 -2.95 -9.49 12.80
C ARG A 151 -4.15 -9.88 11.96
N GLU A 152 -5.00 -8.95 11.57
CA GLU A 152 -6.09 -9.21 10.63
C GLU A 152 -5.55 -9.66 9.26
N VAL A 153 -4.48 -9.03 8.78
CA VAL A 153 -3.82 -9.44 7.53
C VAL A 153 -3.25 -10.85 7.67
N ILE A 154 -2.53 -11.15 8.74
CA ILE A 154 -1.97 -12.49 8.99
C ILE A 154 -3.09 -13.54 9.05
N ALA A 155 -4.18 -13.26 9.77
CA ALA A 155 -5.32 -14.18 9.87
C ALA A 155 -5.95 -14.46 8.48
N TYR A 156 -6.04 -13.47 7.62
CA TYR A 156 -6.52 -13.67 6.25
C TYR A 156 -5.58 -14.60 5.47
N LEU A 157 -4.27 -14.37 5.54
CA LEU A 157 -3.28 -15.19 4.84
C LEU A 157 -3.30 -16.65 5.32
N GLU A 158 -3.48 -16.88 6.61
CA GLU A 158 -3.65 -18.20 7.20
C GLU A 158 -4.95 -18.88 6.70
N ALA A 159 -6.07 -18.16 6.75
CA ALA A 159 -7.38 -18.67 6.33
C ALA A 159 -7.41 -19.04 4.84
N LYS A 160 -6.61 -18.40 4.01
CA LYS A 160 -6.47 -18.70 2.58
C LYS A 160 -5.41 -19.76 2.29
N GLY A 161 -4.75 -20.33 3.30
CA GLY A 161 -3.70 -21.31 3.13
C GLY A 161 -2.41 -20.76 2.51
N ILE A 162 -2.23 -19.45 2.50
CA ILE A 162 -1.00 -18.80 1.99
C ILE A 162 0.13 -18.95 2.99
N LEU A 163 -0.21 -18.90 4.27
CA LEU A 163 0.71 -19.16 5.38
C LEU A 163 0.36 -20.48 6.07
N PRO A 164 1.38 -21.23 6.55
CA PRO A 164 1.12 -22.36 7.43
C PRO A 164 0.44 -21.87 8.73
N ALA A 165 -0.45 -22.69 9.23
CA ALA A 165 -1.19 -22.42 10.47
C ALA A 165 -0.24 -22.42 11.68
#